data_f22f8f0fbaec5e3ef159f135e1888e11
#
_entry.id   f22f8f0fbaec5e3ef159f135e1888e11
#
_cell.length_a   1.000
_cell.length_b   1.000
_cell.length_c   1.000
_cell.angle_alpha   90.00
_cell.angle_beta   90.00
_cell.angle_gamma   90.00
#
_symmetry.space_group_name_H-M   'P 1'
#
loop_
_entity.id
_entity.type
_entity.pdbx_description
1 polymer ?
#
loop_
_entity_poly.entity_id
_entity_poly.type
_entity_poly.pdbx_seq_one_letter_code
_entity_poly.pdbx_strand_id
1 'polypeptide(L)'
;MALSKEEIDKYWHDWFMVDALKAEKLFTKTFRLLPRDPRCKICASPFDGMGGLVMRTVFGRGRSELNPQFCSICEDYVKKHQGGAEVEMAILFADIRGSTALSEQMTPMDFQKLINRFYVGATKIISEENGLVEKLAGDAVAAFWGAGIAGKNYVERTIRAAQKISKNMEAQNIPVGIGVHAGVAYFGAMGSEDGLADISAIGDEVNTTARIASKAAAGEILVSEVALEQAGIKAGELESRVLELKGISEQVSVRVMRG
;
A
#
# COMPACT_ATOMS: atom_id res chain seq x y z
N MET A 1 -15.14 -12.92 -25.37
CA MET A 1 -15.72 -11.57 -25.64
C MET A 1 -14.98 -10.61 -24.72
N ALA A 2 -14.32 -9.59 -25.25
CA ALA A 2 -13.64 -8.61 -24.42
C ALA A 2 -14.69 -7.79 -23.65
N LEU A 3 -14.39 -7.45 -22.38
CA LEU A 3 -15.26 -6.60 -21.57
C LEU A 3 -15.28 -5.17 -22.13
N SER A 4 -16.41 -4.50 -22.05
CA SER A 4 -16.50 -3.09 -22.37
C SER A 4 -15.75 -2.23 -21.33
N LYS A 5 -15.41 -0.99 -21.70
CA LYS A 5 -14.76 -0.08 -20.75
C LYS A 5 -15.60 0.13 -19.49
N GLU A 6 -16.91 0.30 -19.62
CA GLU A 6 -17.83 0.47 -18.48
C GLU A 6 -17.86 -0.75 -17.56
N GLU A 7 -17.78 -1.95 -18.11
CA GLU A 7 -17.71 -3.18 -17.32
C GLU A 7 -16.38 -3.30 -16.57
N ILE A 8 -15.28 -2.87 -17.18
CA ILE A 8 -13.96 -2.84 -16.54
C ILE A 8 -13.92 -1.80 -15.42
N ASP A 9 -14.38 -0.57 -15.68
CA ASP A 9 -14.43 0.50 -14.68
C ASP A 9 -15.29 0.09 -13.47
N LYS A 10 -16.50 -0.43 -13.74
CA LYS A 10 -17.38 -0.97 -12.69
C LYS A 10 -16.72 -2.08 -11.90
N TYR A 11 -16.03 -2.98 -12.57
CA TYR A 11 -15.34 -4.08 -11.92
C TYR A 11 -14.28 -3.58 -10.92
N TRP A 12 -13.38 -2.67 -11.35
CA TRP A 12 -12.33 -2.12 -10.49
C TRP A 12 -12.90 -1.29 -9.36
N HIS A 13 -13.93 -0.49 -9.63
CA HIS A 13 -14.65 0.25 -8.60
C HIS A 13 -15.22 -0.71 -7.54
N ASP A 14 -15.96 -1.74 -7.96
CA ASP A 14 -16.58 -2.69 -7.03
C ASP A 14 -15.54 -3.49 -6.25
N TRP A 15 -14.45 -3.87 -6.90
CA TRP A 15 -13.35 -4.59 -6.24
C TRP A 15 -12.70 -3.76 -5.12
N PHE A 16 -12.51 -2.47 -5.33
CA PHE A 16 -11.82 -1.60 -4.40
C PHE A 16 -12.75 -0.94 -3.36
N MET A 17 -13.99 -0.61 -3.75
CA MET A 17 -14.92 0.15 -2.92
C MET A 17 -16.04 -0.68 -2.31
N VAL A 18 -16.50 -1.74 -2.99
CA VAL A 18 -17.67 -2.50 -2.59
C VAL A 18 -17.28 -3.84 -1.98
N ASP A 19 -17.97 -4.24 -0.91
CA ASP A 19 -17.79 -5.55 -0.26
C ASP A 19 -18.43 -6.72 -1.06
N ALA A 20 -18.54 -6.55 -2.39
CA ALA A 20 -19.27 -7.45 -3.26
C ALA A 20 -18.60 -8.83 -3.44
N LEU A 21 -17.30 -8.92 -3.23
CA LEU A 21 -16.51 -10.13 -3.44
C LEU A 21 -16.26 -10.90 -2.13
N LYS A 22 -17.35 -11.19 -1.38
CA LYS A 22 -17.26 -11.90 -0.08
C LYS A 22 -16.49 -13.21 -0.15
N ALA A 23 -16.65 -13.96 -1.25
CA ALA A 23 -15.94 -15.22 -1.45
C ALA A 23 -14.44 -15.03 -1.63
N GLU A 24 -13.98 -14.07 -2.45
CA GLU A 24 -12.56 -13.78 -2.66
C GLU A 24 -11.89 -13.24 -1.39
N LYS A 25 -12.61 -12.45 -0.61
CA LYS A 25 -12.11 -11.97 0.70
C LYS A 25 -12.01 -13.09 1.73
N LEU A 26 -12.93 -14.04 1.71
CA LEU A 26 -12.83 -15.21 2.57
C LEU A 26 -11.59 -16.03 2.22
N PHE A 27 -11.33 -16.24 0.92
CA PHE A 27 -10.10 -16.90 0.45
C PHE A 27 -8.85 -16.11 0.85
N THR A 28 -8.82 -14.78 0.67
CA THR A 28 -7.70 -13.95 1.07
C THR A 28 -7.43 -14.01 2.58
N LYS A 29 -8.47 -13.99 3.41
CA LYS A 29 -8.34 -14.16 4.86
C LYS A 29 -7.79 -15.54 5.22
N THR A 30 -8.29 -16.59 4.57
CA THR A 30 -7.82 -17.96 4.79
C THR A 30 -6.36 -18.12 4.36
N PHE A 31 -5.99 -17.57 3.21
CA PHE A 31 -4.62 -17.63 2.72
C PHE A 31 -3.63 -16.87 3.60
N ARG A 32 -4.07 -15.77 4.25
CA ARG A 32 -3.25 -15.05 5.23
C ARG A 32 -2.92 -15.87 6.47
N LEU A 33 -3.70 -16.88 6.82
CA LEU A 33 -3.43 -17.79 7.94
C LEU A 33 -2.30 -18.80 7.64
N LEU A 34 -2.04 -19.07 6.36
CA LEU A 34 -0.95 -19.97 5.97
C LEU A 34 0.41 -19.29 6.24
N PRO A 35 1.42 -20.03 6.76
CA PRO A 35 2.71 -19.44 7.08
C PRO A 35 3.52 -19.05 5.84
N ARG A 36 4.34 -18.02 5.98
CA ARG A 36 5.40 -17.50 5.11
C ARG A 36 5.04 -16.50 4.02
N ASP A 37 5.92 -15.50 3.96
CA ASP A 37 6.12 -14.57 2.86
C ASP A 37 7.29 -15.05 1.95
N PRO A 38 7.36 -14.63 0.67
CA PRO A 38 6.50 -13.64 0.01
C PRO A 38 5.12 -14.18 -0.41
N ARG A 39 4.17 -13.24 -0.66
CA ARG A 39 2.78 -13.53 -0.98
C ARG A 39 2.33 -12.82 -2.25
N CYS A 40 1.29 -13.35 -2.86
CA CYS A 40 0.60 -12.65 -3.95
C CYS A 40 0.01 -11.32 -3.47
N LYS A 41 0.33 -10.24 -4.18
CA LYS A 41 -0.14 -8.88 -3.91
C LYS A 41 -1.68 -8.77 -3.85
N ILE A 42 -2.39 -9.57 -4.63
CA ILE A 42 -3.86 -9.53 -4.72
C ILE A 42 -4.52 -10.48 -3.72
N CYS A 43 -4.27 -11.78 -3.82
CA CYS A 43 -5.00 -12.78 -3.05
C CYS A 43 -4.30 -13.22 -1.76
N ALA A 44 -3.13 -12.65 -1.45
CA ALA A 44 -2.31 -12.99 -0.29
C ALA A 44 -1.87 -14.48 -0.21
N SER A 45 -1.98 -15.22 -1.31
CA SER A 45 -1.51 -16.60 -1.42
C SER A 45 -0.01 -16.67 -1.19
N PRO A 46 0.52 -17.48 -0.24
CA PRO A 46 1.95 -17.62 -0.03
C PRO A 46 2.61 -18.34 -1.21
N PHE A 47 3.85 -17.94 -1.54
CA PHE A 47 4.60 -18.55 -2.63
C PHE A 47 5.54 -19.66 -2.17
N ASP A 48 6.02 -19.59 -0.93
CA ASP A 48 7.08 -20.46 -0.41
C ASP A 48 6.63 -21.29 0.80
N GLY A 49 7.46 -22.28 1.17
CA GLY A 49 7.25 -23.17 2.30
C GLY A 49 6.04 -24.10 2.12
N MET A 50 5.55 -24.66 3.24
CA MET A 50 4.39 -25.55 3.25
C MET A 50 3.12 -24.89 2.68
N GLY A 51 2.91 -23.59 3.00
CA GLY A 51 1.79 -22.84 2.47
C GLY A 51 1.85 -22.70 0.94
N GLY A 52 3.02 -22.35 0.38
CA GLY A 52 3.22 -22.26 -1.06
C GLY A 52 3.08 -23.61 -1.78
N LEU A 53 3.52 -24.72 -1.14
CA LEU A 53 3.31 -26.06 -1.69
C LEU A 53 1.82 -26.37 -1.82
N VAL A 54 1.02 -26.16 -0.77
CA VAL A 54 -0.43 -26.35 -0.78
C VAL A 54 -1.09 -25.48 -1.85
N MET A 55 -0.69 -24.21 -1.96
CA MET A 55 -1.27 -23.29 -2.94
C MET A 55 -0.99 -23.74 -4.38
N ARG A 56 0.19 -24.28 -4.67
CA ARG A 56 0.53 -24.80 -6.00
C ARG A 56 -0.19 -26.12 -6.33
N THR A 57 -0.20 -27.05 -5.37
CA THR A 57 -0.70 -28.42 -5.64
C THR A 57 -2.22 -28.53 -5.57
N VAL A 58 -2.85 -27.83 -4.64
CA VAL A 58 -4.31 -27.93 -4.41
C VAL A 58 -5.07 -26.84 -5.17
N PHE A 59 -4.54 -25.61 -5.22
CA PHE A 59 -5.25 -24.46 -5.78
C PHE A 59 -4.67 -23.96 -7.12
N GLY A 60 -3.60 -24.57 -7.65
CA GLY A 60 -2.96 -24.16 -8.90
C GLY A 60 -2.35 -22.74 -8.87
N ARG A 61 -2.10 -22.19 -7.67
CA ARG A 61 -1.62 -20.81 -7.47
C ARG A 61 -0.11 -20.76 -7.26
N GLY A 62 0.65 -21.01 -8.33
CA GLY A 62 2.11 -20.81 -8.34
C GLY A 62 2.47 -19.33 -8.46
N ARG A 63 3.72 -18.99 -8.11
CA ARG A 63 4.26 -17.66 -8.39
C ARG A 63 4.34 -17.47 -9.90
N SER A 64 3.90 -16.31 -10.40
CA SER A 64 4.01 -15.98 -11.82
C SER A 64 5.47 -15.80 -12.24
N GLU A 65 5.78 -16.21 -13.48
CA GLU A 65 7.10 -16.03 -14.09
C GLU A 65 7.29 -14.61 -14.62
N LEU A 66 6.22 -13.96 -15.08
CA LEU A 66 6.27 -12.62 -15.67
C LEU A 66 6.21 -11.53 -14.61
N ASN A 67 5.29 -11.64 -13.66
CA ASN A 67 5.24 -10.73 -12.52
C ASN A 67 5.32 -11.50 -11.20
N PRO A 68 6.52 -11.59 -10.58
CA PRO A 68 6.72 -12.33 -9.34
C PRO A 68 5.95 -11.82 -8.12
N GLN A 69 5.27 -10.70 -8.22
CA GLN A 69 4.39 -10.16 -7.17
C GLN A 69 3.01 -10.81 -7.17
N PHE A 70 2.63 -11.49 -8.27
CA PHE A 70 1.35 -12.17 -8.43
C PHE A 70 1.49 -13.69 -8.43
N CYS A 71 0.40 -14.39 -8.12
CA CYS A 71 0.27 -15.78 -8.52
C CYS A 71 -0.23 -15.84 -9.97
N SER A 72 -0.02 -16.97 -10.65
CA SER A 72 -0.42 -17.20 -12.05
C SER A 72 -1.86 -16.80 -12.32
N ILE A 73 -2.78 -17.17 -11.44
CA ILE A 73 -4.22 -16.86 -11.60
C ILE A 73 -4.49 -15.35 -11.49
N CYS A 74 -3.85 -14.67 -10.52
CA CYS A 74 -4.04 -13.23 -10.36
C CYS A 74 -3.39 -12.43 -11.49
N GLU A 75 -2.28 -12.90 -12.03
CA GLU A 75 -1.66 -12.28 -13.21
C GLU A 75 -2.55 -12.38 -14.45
N ASP A 76 -3.05 -13.58 -14.75
CA ASP A 76 -4.01 -13.78 -15.86
C ASP A 76 -5.24 -12.90 -15.71
N TYR A 77 -5.66 -12.72 -14.45
CA TYR A 77 -6.78 -11.87 -14.12
C TYR A 77 -6.51 -10.39 -14.41
N VAL A 78 -5.37 -9.87 -13.94
CA VAL A 78 -4.92 -8.48 -14.18
C VAL A 78 -4.76 -8.19 -15.67
N LYS A 79 -4.21 -9.14 -16.43
CA LYS A 79 -4.07 -9.02 -17.88
C LYS A 79 -5.41 -8.97 -18.62
N LYS A 80 -6.39 -9.75 -18.18
CA LYS A 80 -7.73 -9.78 -18.79
C LYS A 80 -8.59 -8.56 -18.44
N HIS A 81 -8.27 -7.85 -17.36
CA HIS A 81 -9.04 -6.71 -16.85
C HIS A 81 -8.20 -5.44 -16.87
N GLN A 82 -7.49 -5.18 -17.98
CA GLN A 82 -6.73 -3.94 -18.19
C GLN A 82 -7.64 -2.73 -18.09
N GLY A 83 -7.20 -1.71 -17.33
CA GLY A 83 -7.95 -0.51 -17.05
C GLY A 83 -8.16 -0.34 -15.54
N GLY A 84 -9.06 0.55 -15.16
CA GLY A 84 -9.30 0.88 -13.77
C GLY A 84 -10.45 1.84 -13.60
N ALA A 85 -10.66 2.32 -12.39
CA ALA A 85 -11.70 3.27 -12.05
C ALA A 85 -11.17 4.40 -11.14
N GLU A 86 -11.86 5.53 -11.15
CA GLU A 86 -11.71 6.53 -10.10
C GLU A 86 -12.37 6.04 -8.82
N VAL A 87 -11.59 5.96 -7.75
CA VAL A 87 -12.04 5.44 -6.46
C VAL A 87 -11.55 6.30 -5.31
N GLU A 88 -12.36 6.42 -4.27
CA GLU A 88 -11.89 6.98 -3.01
C GLU A 88 -10.93 6.02 -2.33
N MET A 89 -9.79 6.53 -1.88
CA MET A 89 -8.79 5.73 -1.20
C MET A 89 -8.06 6.50 -0.12
N ALA A 90 -7.49 5.76 0.82
CA ALA A 90 -6.46 6.28 1.71
C ALA A 90 -5.10 5.74 1.26
N ILE A 91 -4.12 6.61 1.29
CA ILE A 91 -2.79 6.40 0.75
C ILE A 91 -1.77 6.63 1.86
N LEU A 92 -0.79 5.76 1.96
CA LEU A 92 0.33 5.87 2.87
C LEU A 92 1.64 5.76 2.10
N PHE A 93 2.53 6.71 2.36
CA PHE A 93 3.94 6.61 2.00
C PHE A 93 4.78 6.64 3.27
N ALA A 94 5.72 5.71 3.40
CA ALA A 94 6.70 5.67 4.46
C ALA A 94 8.10 5.59 3.83
N ASP A 95 9.05 6.36 4.35
CA ASP A 95 10.36 6.54 3.73
C ASP A 95 11.45 6.71 4.82
N ILE A 96 12.61 6.09 4.64
CA ILE A 96 13.73 6.17 5.59
C ILE A 96 14.38 7.55 5.46
N ARG A 97 14.42 8.29 6.56
CA ARG A 97 15.02 9.61 6.62
C ARG A 97 16.54 9.53 6.63
N GLY A 98 17.16 10.36 5.77
CA GLY A 98 18.62 10.40 5.65
C GLY A 98 19.23 9.15 5.04
N SER A 99 18.47 8.37 4.27
CA SER A 99 18.92 7.12 3.64
C SER A 99 20.20 7.27 2.80
N THR A 100 20.36 8.39 2.09
CA THR A 100 21.59 8.72 1.34
C THR A 100 22.81 8.78 2.27
N ALA A 101 22.72 9.52 3.36
CA ALA A 101 23.80 9.63 4.34
C ALA A 101 24.07 8.30 5.04
N LEU A 102 23.01 7.51 5.33
CA LEU A 102 23.16 6.17 5.89
C LEU A 102 23.88 5.23 4.92
N SER A 103 23.55 5.29 3.62
CA SER A 103 24.19 4.46 2.60
C SER A 103 25.69 4.79 2.40
N GLU A 104 26.10 6.05 2.63
CA GLU A 104 27.51 6.46 2.59
C GLU A 104 28.30 5.97 3.80
N GLN A 105 27.64 5.77 4.96
CA GLN A 105 28.27 5.35 6.21
C GLN A 105 28.25 3.84 6.44
N MET A 106 27.56 3.08 5.60
CA MET A 106 27.37 1.63 5.74
C MET A 106 27.94 0.88 4.54
N THR A 107 28.26 -0.39 4.73
CA THR A 107 28.50 -1.24 3.56
C THR A 107 27.19 -1.46 2.78
N PRO A 108 27.23 -1.67 1.45
CA PRO A 108 26.03 -1.98 0.67
C PRO A 108 25.22 -3.15 1.23
N MET A 109 25.90 -4.14 1.79
CA MET A 109 25.27 -5.31 2.41
C MET A 109 24.53 -4.94 3.71
N ASP A 110 25.08 -4.07 4.54
CA ASP A 110 24.43 -3.67 5.80
C ASP A 110 23.28 -2.70 5.53
N PHE A 111 23.43 -1.81 4.55
CA PHE A 111 22.34 -0.98 4.07
C PHE A 111 21.18 -1.82 3.52
N GLN A 112 21.47 -2.84 2.72
CA GLN A 112 20.46 -3.79 2.22
C GLN A 112 19.73 -4.52 3.38
N LYS A 113 20.43 -4.93 4.43
CA LYS A 113 19.82 -5.54 5.62
C LYS A 113 18.89 -4.56 6.35
N LEU A 114 19.26 -3.27 6.44
CA LEU A 114 18.43 -2.21 7.01
C LEU A 114 17.15 -2.03 6.22
N ILE A 115 17.25 -1.88 4.88
CA ILE A 115 16.09 -1.79 3.98
C ILE A 115 15.18 -3.01 4.11
N ASN A 116 15.74 -4.22 4.16
CA ASN A 116 14.93 -5.43 4.32
C ASN A 116 14.17 -5.46 5.65
N ARG A 117 14.77 -5.03 6.76
CA ARG A 117 14.08 -4.95 8.05
C ARG A 117 12.90 -3.97 7.98
N PHE A 118 13.12 -2.81 7.35
CA PHE A 118 12.06 -1.83 7.10
C PHE A 118 10.93 -2.44 6.27
N TYR A 119 11.24 -3.06 5.13
CA TYR A 119 10.26 -3.66 4.25
C TYR A 119 9.42 -4.74 4.95
N VAL A 120 10.09 -5.68 5.64
CA VAL A 120 9.41 -6.78 6.35
C VAL A 120 8.48 -6.23 7.43
N GLY A 121 8.94 -5.27 8.23
CA GLY A 121 8.12 -4.65 9.27
C GLY A 121 6.93 -3.88 8.71
N ALA A 122 7.17 -3.03 7.72
CA ALA A 122 6.12 -2.19 7.12
C ALA A 122 5.07 -3.05 6.38
N THR A 123 5.49 -3.96 5.50
CA THR A 123 4.56 -4.79 4.70
C THR A 123 3.71 -5.72 5.56
N LYS A 124 4.28 -6.27 6.65
CA LYS A 124 3.54 -7.07 7.62
C LYS A 124 2.41 -6.23 8.24
N ILE A 125 2.72 -5.03 8.76
CA ILE A 125 1.75 -4.15 9.40
C ILE A 125 0.67 -3.69 8.40
N ILE A 126 1.06 -3.29 7.18
CA ILE A 126 0.13 -2.92 6.12
C ILE A 126 -0.84 -4.07 5.84
N SER A 127 -0.34 -5.30 5.73
CA SER A 127 -1.17 -6.48 5.50
C SER A 127 -2.11 -6.80 6.67
N GLU A 128 -1.65 -6.65 7.92
CA GLU A 128 -2.48 -6.83 9.13
C GLU A 128 -3.61 -5.83 9.20
N GLU A 129 -3.39 -4.60 8.71
CA GLU A 129 -4.43 -3.56 8.61
C GLU A 129 -5.23 -3.63 7.30
N ASN A 130 -5.12 -4.72 6.55
CA ASN A 130 -5.79 -4.97 5.27
C ASN A 130 -5.44 -3.95 4.17
N GLY A 131 -4.26 -3.35 4.21
CA GLY A 131 -3.74 -2.53 3.13
C GLY A 131 -3.20 -3.37 1.97
N LEU A 132 -3.19 -2.77 0.80
CA LEU A 132 -2.55 -3.27 -0.39
C LEU A 132 -1.17 -2.62 -0.50
N VAL A 133 -0.09 -3.41 -0.40
CA VAL A 133 1.26 -2.91 -0.68
C VAL A 133 1.37 -2.65 -2.18
N GLU A 134 1.55 -1.39 -2.54
CA GLU A 134 1.67 -1.00 -3.94
C GLU A 134 3.10 -1.17 -4.43
N LYS A 135 4.06 -0.56 -3.72
CA LYS A 135 5.43 -0.49 -4.19
C LYS A 135 6.44 -0.52 -3.05
N LEU A 136 7.55 -1.22 -3.30
CA LEU A 136 8.79 -1.16 -2.53
C LEU A 136 9.82 -0.49 -3.43
N ALA A 137 10.18 0.76 -3.16
CA ALA A 137 11.03 1.56 -4.05
C ALA A 137 12.20 2.18 -3.28
N GLY A 138 13.37 1.58 -3.41
CA GLY A 138 14.58 2.07 -2.74
C GLY A 138 14.46 2.02 -1.22
N ASP A 139 14.21 3.14 -0.60
CA ASP A 139 14.05 3.35 0.84
C ASP A 139 12.60 3.69 1.24
N ALA A 140 11.65 3.51 0.32
CA ALA A 140 10.24 3.85 0.52
C ALA A 140 9.30 2.66 0.33
N VAL A 141 8.16 2.72 1.03
CA VAL A 141 7.01 1.83 0.88
C VAL A 141 5.77 2.66 0.61
N ALA A 142 5.02 2.30 -0.42
CA ALA A 142 3.70 2.85 -0.72
C ALA A 142 2.61 1.79 -0.53
N ALA A 143 1.47 2.21 0.00
CA ALA A 143 0.33 1.32 0.20
C ALA A 143 -1.00 2.06 0.12
N PHE A 144 -2.05 1.32 -0.25
CA PHE A 144 -3.40 1.81 -0.48
C PHE A 144 -4.44 1.06 0.34
N TRP A 145 -5.48 1.76 0.75
CA TRP A 145 -6.66 1.21 1.42
C TRP A 145 -7.93 1.74 0.76
N GLY A 146 -8.88 0.86 0.56
CA GLY A 146 -10.22 1.18 0.08
C GLY A 146 -11.28 0.41 0.87
N ALA A 147 -12.52 0.89 0.83
CA ALA A 147 -13.63 0.31 1.57
C ALA A 147 -13.86 -1.16 1.25
N GLY A 148 -13.69 -1.53 -0.03
CA GLY A 148 -13.81 -2.89 -0.49
C GLY A 148 -12.78 -3.85 0.10
N ILE A 149 -11.56 -3.42 0.38
CA ILE A 149 -10.45 -4.24 0.88
C ILE A 149 -10.39 -4.23 2.40
N ALA A 150 -10.48 -3.03 2.99
CA ALA A 150 -10.23 -2.79 4.40
C ALA A 150 -11.51 -2.54 5.23
N GLY A 151 -12.67 -2.48 4.57
CA GLY A 151 -13.95 -2.14 5.18
C GLY A 151 -14.15 -0.63 5.33
N LYS A 152 -15.31 -0.22 5.85
CA LYS A 152 -15.72 1.20 5.93
C LYS A 152 -14.73 2.09 6.69
N ASN A 153 -13.96 1.54 7.62
CA ASN A 153 -12.98 2.27 8.43
C ASN A 153 -11.58 2.25 7.78
N TYR A 154 -11.49 2.21 6.46
CA TYR A 154 -10.22 2.06 5.76
C TYR A 154 -9.24 3.21 6.03
N VAL A 155 -9.72 4.46 6.15
CA VAL A 155 -8.85 5.61 6.47
C VAL A 155 -8.30 5.51 7.90
N GLU A 156 -9.14 5.16 8.88
CA GLU A 156 -8.69 4.92 10.26
C GLU A 156 -7.64 3.79 10.34
N ARG A 157 -7.83 2.73 9.55
CA ARG A 157 -6.86 1.63 9.45
C ARG A 157 -5.53 2.08 8.85
N THR A 158 -5.57 2.98 7.87
CA THR A 158 -4.35 3.56 7.28
C THR A 158 -3.56 4.36 8.32
N ILE A 159 -4.24 5.21 9.09
CA ILE A 159 -3.62 5.98 10.17
C ILE A 159 -3.04 5.04 11.25
N ARG A 160 -3.78 4.02 11.63
CA ARG A 160 -3.31 3.01 12.59
C ARG A 160 -2.12 2.21 12.06
N ALA A 161 -2.09 1.90 10.75
CA ALA A 161 -0.92 1.28 10.12
C ALA A 161 0.30 2.20 10.21
N ALA A 162 0.13 3.50 9.92
CA ALA A 162 1.19 4.49 10.05
C ALA A 162 1.78 4.54 11.47
N GLN A 163 0.92 4.58 12.50
CA GLN A 163 1.35 4.59 13.90
C GLN A 163 2.12 3.31 14.27
N LYS A 164 1.61 2.15 13.87
CA LYS A 164 2.29 0.86 14.12
C LYS A 164 3.63 0.77 13.38
N ILE A 165 3.72 1.27 12.14
CA ILE A 165 4.98 1.31 11.38
C ILE A 165 5.97 2.23 12.10
N SER A 166 5.59 3.46 12.45
CA SER A 166 6.44 4.41 13.16
C SER A 166 7.03 3.79 14.43
N LYS A 167 6.17 3.24 15.30
CA LYS A 167 6.57 2.58 16.53
C LYS A 167 7.48 1.36 16.32
N ASN A 168 7.19 0.53 15.31
CA ASN A 168 8.01 -0.64 14.98
C ASN A 168 9.40 -0.23 14.48
N MET A 169 9.48 0.82 13.68
CA MET A 169 10.74 1.33 13.14
C MET A 169 11.57 2.04 14.22
N GLU A 170 10.93 2.80 15.10
CA GLU A 170 11.59 3.40 16.25
C GLU A 170 12.25 2.35 17.15
N ALA A 171 11.55 1.26 17.46
CA ALA A 171 12.08 0.13 18.25
C ALA A 171 13.28 -0.57 17.57
N GLN A 172 13.44 -0.40 16.26
CA GLN A 172 14.55 -0.93 15.48
C GLN A 172 15.64 0.10 15.16
N ASN A 173 15.51 1.34 15.67
CA ASN A 173 16.37 2.48 15.35
C ASN A 173 16.44 2.77 13.84
N ILE A 174 15.33 2.62 13.13
CA ILE A 174 15.19 2.98 11.71
C ILE A 174 14.42 4.32 11.63
N PRO A 175 15.05 5.41 11.18
CA PRO A 175 14.42 6.72 11.14
C PRO A 175 13.44 6.79 9.96
N VAL A 176 12.13 6.70 10.20
CA VAL A 176 11.10 6.73 9.15
C VAL A 176 10.22 7.96 9.30
N GLY A 177 9.95 8.64 8.19
CA GLY A 177 8.91 9.65 8.06
C GLY A 177 7.73 9.09 7.27
N ILE A 178 6.49 9.40 7.68
CA ILE A 178 5.29 8.83 7.09
C ILE A 178 4.32 9.94 6.69
N GLY A 179 3.73 9.83 5.50
CA GLY A 179 2.63 10.66 5.03
C GLY A 179 1.37 9.83 4.85
N VAL A 180 0.23 10.35 5.29
CA VAL A 180 -1.09 9.76 5.09
C VAL A 180 -2.03 10.81 4.51
N HIS A 181 -2.70 10.45 3.44
CA HIS A 181 -3.70 11.29 2.78
C HIS A 181 -4.87 10.44 2.30
N ALA A 182 -6.01 11.09 2.02
CA ALA A 182 -7.19 10.44 1.46
C ALA A 182 -7.78 11.31 0.36
N GLY A 183 -8.24 10.68 -0.70
CA GLY A 183 -8.87 11.35 -1.82
C GLY A 183 -9.16 10.40 -2.97
N VAL A 184 -9.57 10.95 -4.12
CA VAL A 184 -9.91 10.19 -5.32
C VAL A 184 -8.70 10.02 -6.21
N ALA A 185 -8.40 8.77 -6.58
CA ALA A 185 -7.34 8.47 -7.53
C ALA A 185 -7.80 7.39 -8.53
N TYR A 186 -7.19 7.35 -9.70
CA TYR A 186 -7.41 6.27 -10.65
C TYR A 186 -6.67 5.02 -10.17
N PHE A 187 -7.39 3.93 -9.98
CA PHE A 187 -6.87 2.66 -9.49
C PHE A 187 -7.23 1.51 -10.44
N GLY A 188 -6.26 0.67 -10.77
CA GLY A 188 -6.51 -0.49 -11.63
C GLY A 188 -5.26 -1.17 -12.16
N ALA A 189 -5.47 -2.00 -13.17
CA ALA A 189 -4.42 -2.70 -13.90
C ALA A 189 -3.79 -1.78 -14.95
N MET A 190 -2.50 -1.53 -14.81
CA MET A 190 -1.71 -0.70 -15.71
C MET A 190 -0.54 -1.50 -16.26
N GLY A 191 -0.25 -1.31 -17.53
CA GLY A 191 0.86 -1.99 -18.20
C GLY A 191 0.54 -2.37 -19.65
N SER A 192 1.20 -3.39 -20.16
CA SER A 192 1.02 -3.90 -21.51
C SER A 192 0.19 -5.18 -21.50
N GLU A 193 -0.71 -5.32 -22.46
CA GLU A 193 -1.52 -6.53 -22.65
C GLU A 193 -0.66 -7.78 -22.86
N ASP A 194 0.42 -7.65 -23.61
CA ASP A 194 1.35 -8.74 -23.94
C ASP A 194 2.60 -8.77 -23.05
N GLY A 195 2.71 -7.86 -22.07
CA GLY A 195 3.89 -7.71 -21.23
C GLY A 195 3.61 -7.70 -19.75
N LEU A 196 4.35 -6.85 -19.04
CA LEU A 196 4.20 -6.69 -17.61
C LEU A 196 2.99 -5.79 -17.30
N ALA A 197 2.08 -6.29 -16.49
CA ALA A 197 0.99 -5.52 -15.91
C ALA A 197 1.07 -5.54 -14.39
N ASP A 198 0.75 -4.43 -13.75
CA ASP A 198 0.70 -4.30 -12.29
C ASP A 198 -0.58 -3.56 -11.86
N ILE A 199 -0.99 -3.75 -10.62
CA ILE A 199 -2.06 -2.98 -10.01
C ILE A 199 -1.42 -1.80 -9.28
N SER A 200 -1.85 -0.59 -9.66
CA SER A 200 -1.32 0.65 -9.10
C SER A 200 -2.40 1.72 -9.02
N ALA A 201 -2.08 2.84 -8.40
CA ALA A 201 -2.89 4.05 -8.43
C ALA A 201 -2.09 5.23 -8.98
N ILE A 202 -2.76 6.10 -9.71
CA ILE A 202 -2.19 7.34 -10.23
C ILE A 202 -3.16 8.50 -10.00
N GLY A 203 -2.61 9.68 -9.83
CA GLY A 203 -3.38 10.91 -9.64
C GLY A 203 -2.68 11.87 -8.68
N ASP A 204 -3.28 13.05 -8.54
CA ASP A 204 -2.70 14.12 -7.73
C ASP A 204 -2.65 13.75 -6.25
N GLU A 205 -3.61 12.98 -5.75
CA GLU A 205 -3.66 12.53 -4.36
C GLU A 205 -2.52 11.56 -4.01
N VAL A 206 -2.11 10.73 -4.98
CA VAL A 206 -0.94 9.84 -4.81
C VAL A 206 0.34 10.68 -4.71
N ASN A 207 0.50 11.66 -5.61
CA ASN A 207 1.63 12.58 -5.61
C ASN A 207 1.65 13.44 -4.35
N THR A 208 0.50 13.96 -3.92
CA THR A 208 0.33 14.74 -2.70
C THR A 208 0.79 13.94 -1.49
N THR A 209 0.37 12.69 -1.36
CA THR A 209 0.77 11.81 -0.24
C THR A 209 2.28 11.58 -0.21
N ALA A 210 2.90 11.32 -1.36
CA ALA A 210 4.36 11.15 -1.44
C ALA A 210 5.10 12.41 -0.98
N ARG A 211 4.59 13.59 -1.33
CA ARG A 211 5.17 14.87 -0.91
C ARG A 211 4.92 15.19 0.55
N ILE A 212 3.75 14.88 1.11
CA ILE A 212 3.50 14.95 2.55
C ILE A 212 4.53 14.08 3.28
N ALA A 213 4.72 12.83 2.86
CA ALA A 213 5.71 11.93 3.45
C ALA A 213 7.13 12.52 3.40
N SER A 214 7.51 13.17 2.28
CA SER A 214 8.83 13.80 2.15
C SER A 214 9.09 14.93 3.14
N LYS A 215 8.04 15.54 3.70
CA LYS A 215 8.13 16.62 4.70
C LYS A 215 8.12 16.11 6.14
N ALA A 216 7.80 14.86 6.37
CA ALA A 216 7.83 14.26 7.70
C ALA A 216 9.28 14.09 8.19
N ALA A 217 9.59 14.51 9.39
CA ALA A 217 10.85 14.19 10.03
C ALA A 217 10.89 12.72 10.51
N ALA A 218 12.04 12.26 10.98
CA ALA A 218 12.17 10.92 11.57
C ALA A 218 11.23 10.78 12.78
N GLY A 219 10.43 9.72 12.79
CA GLY A 219 9.42 9.45 13.82
C GLY A 219 8.12 10.25 13.67
N GLU A 220 7.99 11.13 12.66
CA GLU A 220 6.77 11.87 12.41
C GLU A 220 5.84 11.15 11.42
N ILE A 221 4.55 11.28 11.68
CA ILE A 221 3.47 10.89 10.79
C ILE A 221 2.69 12.17 10.46
N LEU A 222 2.72 12.61 9.22
CA LEU A 222 1.94 13.74 8.74
C LEU A 222 0.64 13.22 8.12
N VAL A 223 -0.47 13.53 8.76
CA VAL A 223 -1.80 13.13 8.30
C VAL A 223 -2.55 14.36 7.79
N SER A 224 -3.04 14.33 6.55
CA SER A 224 -3.84 15.44 6.02
C SER A 224 -5.13 15.61 6.80
N GLU A 225 -5.63 16.85 6.90
CA GLU A 225 -6.91 17.12 7.58
C GLU A 225 -8.07 16.36 6.94
N VAL A 226 -8.07 16.22 5.61
CA VAL A 226 -9.06 15.42 4.87
C VAL A 226 -9.05 13.96 5.35
N ALA A 227 -7.88 13.36 5.54
CA ALA A 227 -7.78 11.99 6.02
C ALA A 227 -8.28 11.86 7.49
N LEU A 228 -8.00 12.84 8.34
CA LEU A 228 -8.52 12.85 9.72
C LEU A 228 -10.04 12.98 9.76
N GLU A 229 -10.61 13.88 8.96
CA GLU A 229 -12.06 14.06 8.85
C GLU A 229 -12.76 12.79 8.38
N GLN A 230 -12.26 12.18 7.31
CA GLN A 230 -12.81 10.91 6.80
C GLN A 230 -12.66 9.75 7.79
N ALA A 231 -11.61 9.75 8.60
CA ALA A 231 -11.43 8.77 9.68
C ALA A 231 -12.32 9.05 10.91
N GLY A 232 -12.98 10.21 10.98
CA GLY A 232 -13.74 10.65 12.16
C GLY A 232 -12.84 10.95 13.37
N ILE A 233 -11.56 11.20 13.16
CA ILE A 233 -10.58 11.49 14.20
C ILE A 233 -10.53 13.00 14.44
N LYS A 234 -10.84 13.41 15.66
CA LYS A 234 -10.71 14.82 16.04
C LYS A 234 -9.23 15.20 16.14
N ALA A 235 -8.85 16.27 15.43
CA ALA A 235 -7.46 16.76 15.45
C ALA A 235 -6.98 17.21 16.83
N GLY A 236 -7.90 17.69 17.69
CA GLY A 236 -7.60 18.05 19.08
C GLY A 236 -6.41 19.00 19.20
N GLU A 237 -5.47 18.63 20.09
CA GLU A 237 -4.25 19.37 20.35
C GLU A 237 -3.06 18.97 19.43
N LEU A 238 -3.31 18.15 18.38
CA LEU A 238 -2.25 17.79 17.47
C LEU A 238 -1.67 19.02 16.78
N GLU A 239 -0.34 19.07 16.70
CA GLU A 239 0.37 20.14 15.99
C GLU A 239 -0.13 20.26 14.56
N SER A 240 -0.51 21.46 14.14
CA SER A 240 -0.94 21.77 12.77
C SER A 240 0.22 22.36 11.98
N ARG A 241 0.39 21.85 10.76
CA ARG A 241 1.31 22.44 9.77
C ARG A 241 0.61 22.65 8.46
N VAL A 242 0.92 23.76 7.79
CA VAL A 242 0.50 24.03 6.42
C VAL A 242 1.72 23.79 5.53
N LEU A 243 1.56 22.89 4.57
CA LEU A 243 2.65 22.48 3.68
C LEU A 243 2.48 23.13 2.29
N GLU A 244 3.54 23.77 1.82
CA GLU A 244 3.69 24.12 0.41
C GLU A 244 4.40 22.94 -0.28
N LEU A 245 3.68 22.31 -1.20
CA LEU A 245 4.15 21.12 -1.88
C LEU A 245 4.51 21.46 -3.33
N LYS A 246 5.73 21.15 -3.75
CA LYS A 246 6.22 21.47 -5.10
C LYS A 246 5.31 20.90 -6.18
N GLY A 247 4.73 21.77 -7.04
CA GLY A 247 3.85 21.41 -8.17
C GLY A 247 2.42 21.03 -7.75
N ILE A 248 2.01 21.36 -6.53
CA ILE A 248 0.63 21.38 -6.07
C ILE A 248 0.26 22.83 -5.83
N SER A 249 -0.82 23.29 -6.44
CA SER A 249 -1.21 24.70 -6.42
C SER A 249 -1.79 25.13 -5.07
N GLU A 250 -2.39 24.18 -4.34
CA GLU A 250 -3.03 24.42 -3.07
C GLU A 250 -2.14 24.02 -1.90
N GLN A 251 -2.23 24.78 -0.82
CA GLN A 251 -1.59 24.43 0.43
C GLN A 251 -2.30 23.23 1.08
N VAL A 252 -1.54 22.31 1.61
CA VAL A 252 -2.10 21.12 2.28
C VAL A 252 -1.92 21.24 3.78
N SER A 253 -3.04 21.29 4.50
CA SER A 253 -3.06 21.26 5.97
C SER A 253 -2.88 19.83 6.47
N VAL A 254 -1.94 19.65 7.39
CA VAL A 254 -1.64 18.35 8.00
C VAL A 254 -1.57 18.46 9.53
N ARG A 255 -1.78 17.35 10.19
CA ARG A 255 -1.54 17.18 11.62
C ARG A 255 -0.38 16.24 11.85
N VAL A 256 0.43 16.57 12.85
CA VAL A 256 1.59 15.77 13.22
C VAL A 256 1.19 14.75 14.28
N MET A 257 1.42 13.48 13.98
CA MET A 257 1.30 12.37 14.91
C MET A 257 2.67 11.72 15.13
N ARG A 258 2.79 10.96 16.21
CA ARG A 258 3.95 10.10 16.52
C ARG A 258 3.45 8.71 16.90
N GLY A 259 4.30 7.68 16.71
CA GLY A 259 3.95 6.29 16.98
C GLY A 259 3.93 5.92 18.46
#